data_7aba762a9a064a064bd8348b383e2bc3
#
_entry.id   7aba762a9a064a064bd8348b383e2bc3
#
_cell.length_a   1.000
_cell.length_b   1.000
_cell.length_c   1.000
_cell.angle_alpha   90.00
_cell.angle_beta   90.00
_cell.angle_gamma   90.00
#
_symmetry.space_group_name_H-M   'P 1'
#
loop_
_entity.id
_entity.type
_entity.pdbx_description
1 polymer ?
#
loop_
_entity_poly.entity_id
_entity_poly.type
_entity_poly.pdbx_seq_one_letter_code
_entity_poly.pdbx_strand_id
1 'polypeptide(L)' 'MNINEEIKQYMEQIDKLGYEKILNLNSKQTACILGVSASTVEAWRRQGIGIEYIEVGGRILYPKLKIAEFQANRKIRTA' A
#
# COMPACT_ATOMS: atom_id res chain seq x y z
N MET A 1 6.51 11.01 -16.86
CA MET A 1 7.02 10.35 -15.62
C MET A 1 6.81 8.85 -15.76
N ASN A 2 7.83 8.06 -15.50
CA ASN A 2 7.70 6.60 -15.57
C ASN A 2 7.16 6.05 -14.24
N ILE A 3 6.76 4.77 -14.27
CA ILE A 3 6.15 4.12 -13.10
C ILE A 3 7.09 4.09 -11.89
N ASN A 4 8.39 3.94 -12.12
CA ASN A 4 9.35 3.89 -11.02
C ASN A 4 9.44 5.23 -10.28
N GLU A 5 9.34 6.33 -11.00
CA GLU A 5 9.33 7.66 -10.39
C GLU A 5 8.04 7.90 -9.61
N GLU A 6 6.91 7.43 -10.14
CA GLU A 6 5.64 7.52 -9.43
C GLU A 6 5.67 6.73 -8.12
N ILE A 7 6.21 5.52 -8.16
CA ILE A 7 6.35 4.68 -6.97
C ILE A 7 7.21 5.40 -5.92
N LYS A 8 8.31 5.99 -6.35
CA LYS A 8 9.20 6.74 -5.46
C LYS A 8 8.46 7.92 -4.81
N GLN A 9 7.66 8.64 -5.59
CA GLN A 9 6.88 9.76 -5.07
C GLN A 9 5.84 9.31 -4.05
N TYR A 10 5.15 8.21 -4.31
CA TYR A 10 4.20 7.66 -3.36
C TYR A 10 4.90 7.21 -2.07
N MET A 11 6.08 6.62 -2.18
CA MET A 11 6.88 6.25 -1.01
C MET A 11 7.19 7.47 -0.15
N GLU A 12 7.60 8.56 -0.78
CA GLU A 12 7.89 9.81 -0.07
C GLU A 12 6.64 10.36 0.63
N GLN A 13 5.49 10.28 -0.04
CA GLN A 13 4.23 10.74 0.54
C GLN A 13 3.81 9.87 1.72
N ILE A 14 3.97 8.56 1.62
CA ILE A 14 3.68 7.64 2.72
C ILE A 14 4.57 7.97 3.92
N ASP A 15 5.85 8.21 3.69
CA ASP A 15 6.79 8.55 4.75
C ASP A 15 6.36 9.84 5.47
N LYS A 16 5.86 10.83 4.72
CA LYS A 16 5.41 12.10 5.28
C LYS A 16 4.17 11.97 6.15
N LEU A 17 3.45 10.86 6.05
CA LEU A 17 2.30 10.59 6.91
C LEU A 17 2.72 10.07 8.30
N GLY A 18 4.00 10.02 8.57
CA GLY A 18 4.51 9.57 9.86
C GLY A 18 5.06 8.16 9.84
N TYR A 19 5.22 7.57 8.67
CA TYR A 19 5.69 6.19 8.52
C TYR A 19 7.14 6.08 8.05
N GLU A 20 7.90 7.16 8.16
CA GLU A 20 9.27 7.20 7.68
C GLU A 20 10.15 6.09 8.25
N LYS A 21 9.98 5.79 9.54
CA LYS A 21 10.80 4.81 10.26
C LYS A 21 10.22 3.41 10.29
N ILE A 22 9.11 3.18 9.60
CA ILE A 22 8.40 1.91 9.56
C ILE A 22 8.45 1.38 8.14
N LEU A 23 8.84 0.13 7.97
CA LEU A 23 8.91 -0.50 6.65
C LEU A 23 7.61 -1.15 6.25
N ASN A 24 6.91 -1.76 7.21
CA ASN A 24 5.70 -2.54 6.95
C ASN A 24 4.54 -2.00 7.76
N LEU A 25 3.35 -1.99 7.16
CA LEU A 25 2.15 -1.42 7.75
C LEU A 25 1.07 -2.48 7.91
N ASN A 26 0.20 -2.30 8.91
CA ASN A 26 -0.93 -3.21 9.10
C ASN A 26 -2.09 -2.85 8.16
N SER A 27 -3.15 -3.66 8.17
CA SER A 27 -4.31 -3.46 7.29
C SER A 27 -4.97 -2.10 7.51
N LYS A 28 -5.07 -1.68 8.75
CA LYS A 28 -5.72 -0.40 9.09
C LYS A 28 -4.92 0.79 8.56
N GLN A 29 -3.60 0.77 8.75
CA GLN A 29 -2.72 1.82 8.24
C GLN A 29 -2.73 1.85 6.72
N THR A 30 -2.67 0.68 6.10
CA THR A 30 -2.71 0.54 4.64
C THR A 30 -4.01 1.09 4.08
N ALA A 31 -5.13 0.74 4.70
CA ALA A 31 -6.46 1.22 4.30
C ALA A 31 -6.53 2.75 4.39
N CYS A 32 -6.00 3.31 5.45
CA CYS A 32 -5.96 4.77 5.65
C CYS A 32 -5.18 5.46 4.52
N ILE A 33 -4.03 4.90 4.15
CA ILE A 33 -3.22 5.45 3.05
C ILE A 33 -4.00 5.42 1.74
N LEU A 34 -4.68 4.32 1.46
CA LEU A 34 -5.41 4.14 0.19
C LEU A 34 -6.78 4.81 0.18
N GLY A 35 -7.28 5.22 1.34
CA GLY A 35 -8.60 5.83 1.42
C GLY A 35 -9.75 4.84 1.35
N VAL A 36 -9.53 3.61 1.83
CA VAL A 36 -10.57 2.58 1.87
C VAL A 36 -10.69 2.04 3.29
N SER A 37 -11.65 1.15 3.54
CA SER A 37 -11.79 0.54 4.86
C SER A 37 -10.81 -0.61 5.05
N ALA A 38 -10.46 -0.91 6.30
CA ALA A 38 -9.59 -2.04 6.61
C ALA A 38 -10.21 -3.35 6.15
N SER A 39 -11.52 -3.49 6.27
CA SER A 39 -12.22 -4.69 5.81
C SER A 39 -12.10 -4.88 4.30
N THR A 40 -12.02 -3.79 3.54
CA THR A 40 -11.78 -3.86 2.09
C THR A 40 -10.41 -4.44 1.80
N VAL A 41 -9.38 -3.96 2.49
CA VAL A 41 -8.01 -4.46 2.32
C VAL A 41 -7.94 -5.94 2.68
N GLU A 42 -8.57 -6.33 3.77
CA GLU A 42 -8.61 -7.74 4.20
C GLU A 42 -9.38 -8.62 3.23
N ALA A 43 -10.48 -8.11 2.67
CA ALA A 43 -11.27 -8.85 1.67
C ALA A 43 -10.43 -9.11 0.42
N TRP A 44 -9.68 -8.12 -0.05
CA TRP A 44 -8.77 -8.29 -1.18
C TRP A 44 -7.75 -9.39 -0.90
N ARG A 45 -7.16 -9.38 0.30
CA ARG A 45 -6.19 -10.39 0.67
C ARG A 45 -6.80 -11.80 0.62
N ARG A 46 -7.99 -11.96 1.19
CA ARG A 46 -8.66 -13.27 1.19
C ARG A 46 -9.03 -13.74 -0.20
N GLN A 47 -9.29 -12.81 -1.12
CA GLN A 47 -9.62 -13.11 -2.51
C GLN A 47 -8.38 -13.34 -3.38
N GLY A 48 -7.18 -13.15 -2.82
CA GLY A 48 -5.95 -13.29 -3.57
C GLY A 48 -5.67 -12.16 -4.55
N ILE A 49 -6.26 -10.99 -4.31
CA ILE A 49 -6.05 -9.80 -5.13
C ILE A 49 -5.52 -8.68 -4.24
N GLY A 50 -5.18 -7.55 -4.85
CA GLY A 50 -4.73 -6.38 -4.09
C GLY A 50 -3.24 -6.37 -3.87
N ILE A 51 -2.83 -5.96 -2.68
CA ILE A 51 -1.43 -5.66 -2.37
C ILE A 51 -0.69 -6.90 -1.92
N GLU A 52 0.53 -7.09 -2.43
CA GLU A 52 1.41 -8.14 -1.91
C GLU A 52 1.70 -7.88 -0.44
N TYR A 53 1.66 -8.93 0.36
CA TYR A 53 1.83 -8.81 1.81
C TYR A 53 2.82 -9.85 2.32
N ILE A 54 3.25 -9.67 3.57
CA ILE A 54 4.10 -10.62 4.27
C ILE A 54 3.42 -11.05 5.55
N GLU A 55 3.81 -12.20 6.08
CA GLU A 55 3.30 -12.68 7.35
C GLU A 55 4.47 -12.84 8.30
N VAL A 56 4.42 -12.11 9.41
CA VAL A 56 5.50 -12.07 10.39
C VAL A 56 4.90 -12.22 11.77
N GLY A 57 5.35 -13.24 12.50
CA GLY A 57 4.87 -13.47 13.87
C GLY A 57 3.36 -13.62 13.97
N GLY A 58 2.73 -14.25 12.98
CA GLY A 58 1.28 -14.43 12.93
C GLY A 58 0.51 -13.19 12.53
N ARG A 59 1.20 -12.13 12.10
CA ARG A 59 0.59 -10.86 11.68
C ARG A 59 0.73 -10.65 10.19
N ILE A 60 -0.31 -10.13 9.57
CA ILE A 60 -0.30 -9.74 8.15
C ILE A 60 0.18 -8.29 8.07
N LEU A 61 1.23 -8.06 7.30
CA LEU A 61 1.80 -6.73 7.12
C LEU A 61 2.00 -6.43 5.63
N TYR A 62 1.92 -5.16 5.28
CA TYR A 62 2.03 -4.68 3.90
C TYR A 62 3.27 -3.80 3.78
N PRO A 63 4.31 -4.23 3.03
CA PRO A 63 5.48 -3.37 2.81
C PRO A 63 5.07 -2.05 2.13
N LYS A 64 5.63 -0.95 2.58
CA LYS A 64 5.33 0.38 2.00
C LYS A 64 5.55 0.39 0.49
N LEU A 65 6.62 -0.25 0.03
CA LEU A 65 6.91 -0.33 -1.39
C LEU A 65 5.77 -0.97 -2.17
N LYS A 66 5.18 -2.04 -1.61
CA LYS A 66 4.08 -2.74 -2.28
C LYS A 66 2.80 -1.91 -2.29
N ILE A 67 2.57 -1.12 -1.25
CA ILE A 67 1.44 -0.18 -1.22
C ILE A 67 1.63 0.88 -2.31
N ALA A 68 2.83 1.44 -2.42
CA ALA A 68 3.14 2.44 -3.44
C ALA A 68 3.00 1.87 -4.85
N GLU A 69 3.49 0.65 -5.08
CA GLU A 69 3.35 -0.02 -6.37
C GLU A 69 1.88 -0.25 -6.71
N PHE A 70 1.09 -0.71 -5.74
CA PHE A 70 -0.34 -0.94 -5.94
C PHE A 70 -1.04 0.34 -6.38
N GLN A 71 -0.79 1.44 -5.67
CA GLN A 71 -1.41 2.71 -6.00
C GLN A 71 -0.97 3.22 -7.38
N ALA A 72 0.29 3.13 -7.70
CA ALA A 72 0.81 3.56 -8.99
C ALA A 72 0.19 2.77 -10.15
N ASN A 73 -0.08 1.49 -9.95
CA ASN A 73 -0.64 0.62 -10.97
C ASN A 73 -2.17 0.71 -11.08
N ARG A 74 -2.83 1.41 -10.14
CA ARG A 74 -4.28 1.59 -10.17
C ARG A 74 -4.70 2.93 -10.75
N LYS A 75 -3.76 3.71 -11.23
CA LYS A 75 -4.04 5.03 -11.78
C LYS A 75 -4.90 4.90 -13.04
N ILE A 76 -6.02 5.62 -13.06
CA ILE A 76 -6.87 5.69 -14.24
C ILE A 76 -6.53 6.98 -14.98
N ARG A 77 -6.15 6.84 -16.24
CA ARG A 77 -5.85 8.00 -17.08
C ARG A 77 -7.11 8.43 -17.79
N THR A 78 -7.47 9.69 -17.61
CA THR A 78 -8.56 10.30 -18.38
C THR A 78 -7.96 11.08 -19.54
N ALA A 79 -8.57 10.93 -20.70
CA ALA A 79 -8.09 11.62 -21.88
C ALA A 79 -8.35 13.13 -21.78
#